data_0cab4a0ada443aec76e609083cc4bf6a
#
_entry.id   0cab4a0ada443aec76e609083cc4bf6a
#
_cell.length_a   1.000
_cell.length_b   1.000
_cell.length_c   1.000
_cell.angle_alpha   90.00
_cell.angle_beta   90.00
_cell.angle_gamma   90.00
#
_symmetry.space_group_name_H-M   'P 1'
#
loop_
_entity.id
_entity.type
_entity.pdbx_description
1 polymer ?
#
loop_
_entity_poly.entity_id
_entity_poly.type
_entity_poly.pdbx_seq_one_letter_code
_entity_poly.pdbx_strand_id
1 'polypeptide(L)'
;LNVPENVAKTRSMIESLNETNTFIQLEKDRIAKGIEDMQMIKDNFENRCIQTCSNIKTELDRLPQLSNINLDGEQIAIISLQIPYIKEELYKEKMSEYIDETVFMAESFKEPAERLKYIRNRLSWKRLFSVIVTDMNSIRINLYKRERIKDQSRYLRYEEAVGSTGQSQGIYIQFLIAIINYISN
;
A
#
# COMPACT_ATOMS: atom_id res chain seq x y z
N LEU A 1 -72.65 7.38 5.67
CA LEU A 1 -71.30 7.58 5.04
C LEU A 1 -71.56 8.45 3.79
N ASN A 2 -71.09 9.73 3.80
CA ASN A 2 -71.19 10.60 2.62
C ASN A 2 -70.14 10.13 1.58
N VAL A 3 -70.57 9.33 0.62
CA VAL A 3 -69.78 8.76 -0.46
C VAL A 3 -69.00 9.82 -1.28
N PRO A 4 -69.53 11.03 -1.58
CA PRO A 4 -68.82 12.08 -2.31
C PRO A 4 -67.60 12.62 -1.58
N GLU A 5 -67.67 12.84 -0.28
CA GLU A 5 -66.56 13.32 0.55
C GLU A 5 -65.43 12.27 0.67
N ASN A 6 -65.83 11.00 0.77
CA ASN A 6 -64.87 9.90 0.82
C ASN A 6 -64.13 9.72 -0.52
N VAL A 7 -64.79 9.87 -1.66
CA VAL A 7 -64.18 9.75 -2.98
C VAL A 7 -63.17 10.87 -3.23
N ALA A 8 -63.51 12.14 -2.91
CA ALA A 8 -62.56 13.26 -3.04
C ALA A 8 -61.33 13.08 -2.14
N LYS A 9 -61.56 12.70 -0.89
CA LYS A 9 -60.48 12.42 0.09
C LYS A 9 -59.57 11.26 -0.37
N THR A 10 -60.17 10.19 -0.89
CA THR A 10 -59.42 9.04 -1.41
C THR A 10 -58.57 9.44 -2.62
N ARG A 11 -59.11 10.25 -3.54
CA ARG A 11 -58.34 10.76 -4.69
C ARG A 11 -57.14 11.62 -4.24
N SER A 12 -57.36 12.57 -3.33
CA SER A 12 -56.29 13.40 -2.78
C SER A 12 -55.22 12.55 -2.07
N MET A 13 -55.61 11.51 -1.34
CA MET A 13 -54.66 10.55 -0.74
C MET A 13 -53.87 9.78 -1.79
N ILE A 14 -54.49 9.33 -2.86
CA ILE A 14 -53.80 8.64 -3.97
C ILE A 14 -52.77 9.59 -4.63
N GLU A 15 -53.16 10.83 -4.90
CA GLU A 15 -52.25 11.85 -5.46
C GLU A 15 -51.03 12.08 -4.54
N SER A 16 -51.27 12.28 -3.25
CA SER A 16 -50.20 12.47 -2.25
C SER A 16 -49.30 11.22 -2.14
N LEU A 17 -49.88 10.01 -2.20
CA LEU A 17 -49.10 8.76 -2.21
C LEU A 17 -48.25 8.63 -3.48
N ASN A 18 -48.76 9.02 -4.63
CA ASN A 18 -47.98 9.00 -5.89
C ASN A 18 -46.86 9.99 -5.88
N GLU A 19 -47.08 11.22 -5.36
CA GLU A 19 -46.06 12.23 -5.19
C GLU A 19 -44.93 11.72 -4.24
N THR A 20 -45.36 11.14 -3.10
CA THR A 20 -44.42 10.56 -2.12
C THR A 20 -43.62 9.42 -2.74
N ASN A 21 -44.29 8.52 -3.50
CA ASN A 21 -43.61 7.42 -4.16
C ASN A 21 -42.58 7.92 -5.21
N THR A 22 -42.96 8.94 -5.98
CA THR A 22 -42.03 9.58 -6.94
C THR A 22 -40.83 10.17 -6.23
N PHE A 23 -41.04 10.87 -5.11
CA PHE A 23 -39.95 11.41 -4.31
C PHE A 23 -39.04 10.31 -3.76
N ILE A 24 -39.61 9.23 -3.22
CA ILE A 24 -38.83 8.08 -2.73
C ILE A 24 -37.97 7.47 -3.85
N GLN A 25 -38.54 7.36 -5.05
CA GLN A 25 -37.84 6.80 -6.19
C GLN A 25 -36.64 7.68 -6.60
N LEU A 26 -36.83 9.01 -6.65
CA LEU A 26 -35.76 9.98 -6.92
C LEU A 26 -34.66 9.92 -5.88
N GLU A 27 -35.00 9.80 -4.59
CA GLU A 27 -34.01 9.68 -3.53
C GLU A 27 -33.25 8.32 -3.59
N LYS A 28 -33.93 7.24 -3.94
CA LYS A 28 -33.27 5.94 -4.18
C LYS A 28 -32.26 6.03 -5.31
N ASP A 29 -32.64 6.64 -6.43
CA ASP A 29 -31.74 6.79 -7.58
C ASP A 29 -30.53 7.67 -7.24
N ARG A 30 -30.76 8.75 -6.46
CA ARG A 30 -29.70 9.61 -5.96
C ARG A 30 -28.73 8.87 -5.04
N ILE A 31 -29.26 8.06 -4.12
CA ILE A 31 -28.43 7.25 -3.20
C ILE A 31 -27.67 6.19 -3.99
N ALA A 32 -28.29 5.50 -4.93
CA ALA A 32 -27.63 4.49 -5.77
C ALA A 32 -26.47 5.10 -6.54
N LYS A 33 -26.66 6.27 -7.17
CA LYS A 33 -25.58 7.00 -7.83
C LYS A 33 -24.48 7.41 -6.88
N GLY A 34 -24.83 7.89 -5.69
CA GLY A 34 -23.83 8.25 -4.66
C GLY A 34 -22.98 7.06 -4.23
N ILE A 35 -23.55 5.87 -4.11
CA ILE A 35 -22.83 4.62 -3.80
C ILE A 35 -21.88 4.26 -4.93
N GLU A 36 -22.33 4.36 -6.19
CA GLU A 36 -21.50 4.09 -7.38
C GLU A 36 -20.30 5.06 -7.45
N ASP A 37 -20.55 6.34 -7.26
CA ASP A 37 -19.50 7.36 -7.24
C ASP A 37 -18.46 7.08 -6.12
N MET A 38 -18.91 6.71 -4.92
CA MET A 38 -18.03 6.34 -3.82
C MET A 38 -17.21 5.10 -4.12
N GLN A 39 -17.81 4.08 -4.74
CA GLN A 39 -17.09 2.86 -5.13
C GLN A 39 -16.01 3.18 -6.17
N MET A 40 -16.31 4.02 -7.15
CA MET A 40 -15.33 4.46 -8.15
C MET A 40 -14.17 5.23 -7.51
N ILE A 41 -14.44 6.10 -6.53
CA ILE A 41 -13.40 6.81 -5.78
C ILE A 41 -12.53 5.84 -5.01
N LYS A 42 -13.12 4.84 -4.34
CA LYS A 42 -12.41 3.79 -3.61
C LYS A 42 -11.50 3.00 -4.55
N ASP A 43 -12.03 2.49 -5.66
CA ASP A 43 -11.27 1.72 -6.64
C ASP A 43 -10.08 2.50 -7.21
N ASN A 44 -10.27 3.77 -7.53
CA ASN A 44 -9.21 4.65 -8.00
C ASN A 44 -8.12 4.85 -6.92
N PHE A 45 -8.53 5.01 -5.67
CA PHE A 45 -7.60 5.17 -4.56
C PHE A 45 -6.78 3.90 -4.30
N GLU A 46 -7.42 2.73 -4.28
CA GLU A 46 -6.78 1.42 -4.17
C GLU A 46 -5.75 1.21 -5.27
N ASN A 47 -6.11 1.48 -6.52
CA ASN A 47 -5.21 1.35 -7.67
C ASN A 47 -3.99 2.26 -7.54
N ARG A 48 -4.16 3.50 -7.03
CA ARG A 48 -3.04 4.42 -6.77
C ARG A 48 -2.12 3.90 -5.67
N CYS A 49 -2.67 3.31 -4.60
CA CYS A 49 -1.89 2.70 -3.53
C CYS A 49 -1.08 1.50 -4.06
N ILE A 50 -1.69 0.62 -4.85
CA ILE A 50 -1.03 -0.52 -5.48
C ILE A 50 0.08 -0.04 -6.43
N GLN A 51 -0.19 0.95 -7.27
CA GLN A 51 0.81 1.51 -8.18
C GLN A 51 2.01 2.09 -7.42
N THR A 52 1.77 2.79 -6.32
CA THR A 52 2.84 3.31 -5.45
C THR A 52 3.69 2.17 -4.89
N CYS A 53 3.07 1.09 -4.39
CA CYS A 53 3.78 -0.08 -3.89
C CYS A 53 4.57 -0.79 -4.99
N SER A 54 4.01 -0.91 -6.19
CA SER A 54 4.67 -1.51 -7.36
C SER A 54 5.87 -0.70 -7.82
N ASN A 55 5.78 0.64 -7.79
CA ASN A 55 6.90 1.51 -8.09
C ASN A 55 8.04 1.33 -7.07
N ILE A 56 7.70 1.31 -5.77
CA ILE A 56 8.69 1.04 -4.70
C ILE A 56 9.35 -0.33 -4.91
N LYS A 57 8.54 -1.37 -5.21
CA LYS A 57 9.06 -2.72 -5.52
C LYS A 57 10.07 -2.67 -6.66
N THR A 58 9.70 -2.02 -7.77
CA THR A 58 10.57 -1.89 -8.95
C THR A 58 11.90 -1.22 -8.60
N GLU A 59 11.88 -0.15 -7.83
CA GLU A 59 13.10 0.54 -7.41
C GLU A 59 13.96 -0.31 -6.46
N LEU A 60 13.35 -1.04 -5.54
CA LEU A 60 14.05 -1.97 -4.66
C LEU A 60 14.66 -3.15 -5.42
N ASP A 61 13.96 -3.68 -6.44
CA ASP A 61 14.46 -4.77 -7.28
C ASP A 61 15.63 -4.33 -8.18
N ARG A 62 15.72 -3.04 -8.52
CA ARG A 62 16.84 -2.42 -9.27
C ARG A 62 18.08 -2.16 -8.40
N LEU A 63 17.93 -1.98 -7.10
CA LEU A 63 19.01 -1.62 -6.20
C LEU A 63 20.21 -2.58 -6.27
N PRO A 64 20.07 -3.92 -6.29
CA PRO A 64 21.20 -4.83 -6.47
C PRO A 64 21.94 -4.60 -7.79
N GLN A 65 21.22 -4.35 -8.89
CA GLN A 65 21.83 -4.12 -10.21
C GLN A 65 22.66 -2.83 -10.26
N LEU A 66 22.16 -1.77 -9.62
CA LEU A 66 22.86 -0.48 -9.53
C LEU A 66 24.04 -0.51 -8.54
N SER A 67 24.07 -1.52 -7.68
CA SER A 67 25.18 -1.74 -6.74
C SER A 67 26.36 -2.52 -7.32
N ASN A 68 26.37 -2.80 -8.63
CA ASN A 68 27.43 -3.56 -9.28
C ASN A 68 28.75 -2.78 -9.31
N ILE A 69 29.81 -3.46 -8.91
CA ILE A 69 31.19 -2.98 -9.07
C ILE A 69 32.00 -3.98 -9.92
N ASN A 70 32.99 -3.49 -10.61
CA ASN A 70 33.98 -4.36 -11.28
C ASN A 70 35.12 -4.63 -10.30
N LEU A 71 35.27 -5.89 -9.88
CA LEU A 71 36.32 -6.33 -9.00
C LEU A 71 37.10 -7.48 -9.68
N ASP A 72 38.37 -7.24 -9.95
CA ASP A 72 39.26 -8.22 -10.57
C ASP A 72 38.74 -8.77 -11.93
N GLY A 73 37.98 -7.94 -12.69
CA GLY A 73 37.39 -8.31 -13.99
C GLY A 73 35.99 -8.95 -13.91
N GLU A 74 35.47 -9.17 -12.70
CA GLU A 74 34.11 -9.68 -12.49
C GLU A 74 33.18 -8.56 -12.05
N GLN A 75 31.94 -8.54 -12.60
CA GLN A 75 30.87 -7.66 -12.10
C GLN A 75 30.21 -8.32 -10.90
N ILE A 76 30.26 -7.66 -9.77
CA ILE A 76 29.73 -8.16 -8.50
C ILE A 76 28.73 -7.17 -7.94
N ALA A 77 27.50 -7.63 -7.64
CA ALA A 77 26.55 -6.84 -6.89
C ALA A 77 26.97 -6.76 -5.42
N ILE A 78 27.18 -5.53 -4.91
CA ILE A 78 27.54 -5.32 -3.50
C ILE A 78 26.38 -5.63 -2.58
N ILE A 79 25.16 -5.37 -3.02
CA ILE A 79 23.94 -5.55 -2.24
C ILE A 79 23.12 -6.69 -2.86
N SER A 80 22.69 -7.63 -2.03
CA SER A 80 21.66 -8.61 -2.36
C SER A 80 20.46 -8.37 -1.47
N LEU A 81 19.32 -8.10 -2.07
CA LEU A 81 18.07 -7.79 -1.38
C LEU A 81 17.05 -8.91 -1.65
N GLN A 82 16.50 -9.47 -0.58
CA GLN A 82 15.47 -10.49 -0.65
C GLN A 82 14.24 -10.00 0.11
N ILE A 83 13.15 -9.76 -0.63
CA ILE A 83 11.89 -9.32 -0.08
C ILE A 83 10.82 -10.37 -0.40
N PRO A 84 10.14 -10.94 0.61
CA PRO A 84 9.11 -11.95 0.41
C PRO A 84 7.80 -11.28 -0.01
N TYR A 85 7.62 -10.98 -1.30
CA TYR A 85 6.38 -10.42 -1.82
C TYR A 85 5.26 -11.46 -1.84
N ILE A 86 4.01 -11.02 -1.64
CA ILE A 86 2.83 -11.81 -1.99
C ILE A 86 2.70 -11.85 -3.52
N LYS A 87 1.85 -12.75 -4.02
CA LYS A 87 1.55 -12.82 -5.47
C LYS A 87 0.83 -11.56 -5.93
N GLU A 88 1.17 -11.06 -7.11
CA GLU A 88 0.63 -9.80 -7.65
C GLU A 88 -0.90 -9.85 -7.85
N GLU A 89 -1.43 -11.03 -8.15
CA GLU A 89 -2.88 -11.24 -8.27
C GLU A 89 -3.64 -10.93 -6.98
N LEU A 90 -2.97 -11.02 -5.82
CA LEU A 90 -3.54 -10.75 -4.51
C LEU A 90 -3.43 -9.28 -4.08
N TYR A 91 -2.71 -8.44 -4.82
CA TYR A 91 -2.47 -7.04 -4.43
C TYR A 91 -3.78 -6.26 -4.26
N LYS A 92 -4.72 -6.43 -5.20
CA LYS A 92 -6.00 -5.72 -5.16
C LYS A 92 -6.84 -6.15 -3.94
N GLU A 93 -6.96 -7.46 -3.72
CA GLU A 93 -7.71 -8.01 -2.59
C GLU A 93 -7.13 -7.51 -1.25
N LYS A 94 -5.81 -7.66 -1.06
CA LYS A 94 -5.14 -7.27 0.18
C LYS A 94 -5.14 -5.75 0.42
N MET A 95 -5.03 -4.97 -0.63
CA MET A 95 -5.10 -3.51 -0.52
C MET A 95 -6.52 -3.05 -0.17
N SER A 96 -7.55 -3.64 -0.78
CA SER A 96 -8.95 -3.36 -0.47
C SER A 96 -9.28 -3.70 0.99
N GLU A 97 -8.91 -4.90 1.46
CA GLU A 97 -9.07 -5.30 2.86
C GLU A 97 -8.40 -4.30 3.82
N TYR A 98 -7.17 -3.89 3.51
CA TYR A 98 -6.41 -2.94 4.32
C TYR A 98 -7.05 -1.56 4.39
N ILE A 99 -7.58 -1.07 3.27
CA ILE A 99 -8.25 0.23 3.19
C ILE A 99 -9.59 0.17 3.94
N ASP A 100 -10.38 -0.89 3.76
CA ASP A 100 -11.66 -1.09 4.46
C ASP A 100 -11.46 -1.15 5.97
N GLU A 101 -10.47 -1.91 6.44
CA GLU A 101 -10.09 -1.92 7.86
C GLU A 101 -9.69 -0.53 8.36
N THR A 102 -8.92 0.20 7.55
CA THR A 102 -8.48 1.55 7.91
C THR A 102 -9.66 2.52 8.03
N VAL A 103 -10.62 2.46 7.12
CA VAL A 103 -11.85 3.28 7.17
C VAL A 103 -12.68 2.91 8.39
N PHE A 104 -12.95 1.61 8.58
CA PHE A 104 -13.73 1.11 9.70
C PHE A 104 -13.14 1.55 11.06
N MET A 105 -11.83 1.40 11.23
CA MET A 105 -11.16 1.82 12.46
C MET A 105 -11.14 3.34 12.61
N ALA A 106 -11.06 4.09 11.52
CA ALA A 106 -11.08 5.56 11.56
C ALA A 106 -12.43 6.10 12.06
N GLU A 107 -13.53 5.41 11.83
CA GLU A 107 -14.86 5.79 12.31
C GLU A 107 -14.98 5.76 13.84
N SER A 108 -14.16 4.97 14.52
CA SER A 108 -14.14 4.89 15.98
C SER A 108 -13.64 6.18 16.66
N PHE A 109 -12.90 7.03 15.94
CA PHE A 109 -12.39 8.29 16.48
C PHE A 109 -13.45 9.39 16.41
N LYS A 110 -13.79 9.98 17.54
CA LYS A 110 -14.76 11.06 17.65
C LYS A 110 -14.21 12.39 17.09
N GLU A 111 -12.94 12.67 17.39
CA GLU A 111 -12.28 13.90 16.98
C GLU A 111 -11.75 13.83 15.55
N PRO A 112 -12.13 14.78 14.66
CA PRO A 112 -11.67 14.78 13.27
C PRO A 112 -10.15 14.83 13.11
N ALA A 113 -9.45 15.52 14.02
CA ALA A 113 -7.99 15.64 13.99
C ALA A 113 -7.30 14.29 14.29
N GLU A 114 -7.82 13.53 15.24
CA GLU A 114 -7.31 12.18 15.59
C GLU A 114 -7.59 11.20 14.46
N ARG A 115 -8.79 11.24 13.88
CA ARG A 115 -9.16 10.46 12.69
C ARG A 115 -8.18 10.71 11.54
N LEU A 116 -7.91 11.98 11.23
CA LEU A 116 -6.98 12.34 10.16
C LEU A 116 -5.55 11.86 10.45
N LYS A 117 -5.08 11.99 11.70
CA LYS A 117 -3.77 11.51 12.13
C LYS A 117 -3.65 9.99 11.98
N TYR A 118 -4.69 9.24 12.38
CA TYR A 118 -4.75 7.80 12.21
C TYR A 118 -4.66 7.40 10.73
N ILE A 119 -5.51 7.99 9.87
CA ILE A 119 -5.53 7.71 8.44
C ILE A 119 -4.17 8.01 7.80
N ARG A 120 -3.55 9.17 8.10
CA ARG A 120 -2.22 9.51 7.58
C ARG A 120 -1.15 8.50 7.98
N ASN A 121 -1.21 7.99 9.21
CA ASN A 121 -0.27 6.95 9.66
C ASN A 121 -0.48 5.65 8.89
N ARG A 122 -1.73 5.19 8.77
CA ARG A 122 -2.09 3.97 8.03
C ARG A 122 -1.71 4.06 6.55
N LEU A 123 -1.88 5.21 5.92
CA LEU A 123 -1.56 5.45 4.52
C LEU A 123 -0.10 5.90 4.27
N SER A 124 0.77 5.79 5.27
CA SER A 124 2.20 6.00 5.06
C SER A 124 2.78 4.93 4.13
N TRP A 125 3.76 5.30 3.30
CA TRP A 125 4.38 4.40 2.31
C TRP A 125 4.87 3.08 2.93
N LYS A 126 5.44 3.13 4.13
CA LYS A 126 5.92 1.95 4.86
C LYS A 126 4.78 0.99 5.20
N ARG A 127 3.64 1.51 5.61
CA ARG A 127 2.45 0.70 5.93
C ARG A 127 1.79 0.13 4.68
N LEU A 128 1.64 0.94 3.64
CA LEU A 128 1.11 0.47 2.36
C LEU A 128 2.00 -0.61 1.76
N PHE A 129 3.32 -0.41 1.76
CA PHE A 129 4.26 -1.39 1.25
C PHE A 129 4.20 -2.71 2.02
N SER A 130 3.97 -2.67 3.34
CA SER A 130 3.81 -3.89 4.13
C SER A 130 2.61 -4.75 3.74
N VAL A 131 1.63 -4.20 3.01
CA VAL A 131 0.46 -4.96 2.52
C VAL A 131 0.87 -5.96 1.43
N ILE A 132 1.88 -5.62 0.61
CA ILE A 132 2.34 -6.48 -0.49
C ILE A 132 3.52 -7.37 -0.10
N VAL A 133 3.96 -7.33 1.16
CA VAL A 133 5.06 -8.15 1.70
C VAL A 133 4.48 -9.17 2.67
N THR A 134 4.86 -10.44 2.53
CA THR A 134 4.34 -11.52 3.39
C THR A 134 4.74 -11.32 4.85
N ASP A 135 6.01 -10.94 5.08
CA ASP A 135 6.53 -10.66 6.43
C ASP A 135 7.69 -9.67 6.33
N MET A 136 7.50 -8.48 6.90
CA MET A 136 8.51 -7.42 6.94
C MET A 136 9.77 -7.83 7.71
N ASN A 137 9.67 -8.75 8.67
CA ASN A 137 10.82 -9.25 9.43
C ASN A 137 11.64 -10.28 8.65
N SER A 138 11.09 -10.82 7.57
CA SER A 138 11.76 -11.76 6.69
C SER A 138 12.55 -11.11 5.56
N ILE A 139 12.53 -9.78 5.47
CA ILE A 139 13.39 -9.02 4.54
C ILE A 139 14.85 -9.26 4.92
N ARG A 140 15.66 -9.63 3.93
CA ARG A 140 17.10 -9.85 4.11
C ARG A 140 17.89 -8.93 3.20
N ILE A 141 18.82 -8.22 3.80
CA ILE A 141 19.82 -7.39 3.10
C ILE A 141 21.16 -8.06 3.36
N ASN A 142 21.80 -8.55 2.29
CA ASN A 142 23.12 -9.13 2.36
C ASN A 142 24.12 -8.23 1.65
N LEU A 143 25.29 -8.07 2.23
CA LEU A 143 26.36 -7.27 1.68
C LEU A 143 27.54 -8.19 1.25
N TYR A 144 28.13 -7.86 0.10
CA TYR A 144 29.27 -8.61 -0.43
C TYR A 144 30.52 -8.41 0.44
N LYS A 145 31.20 -9.52 0.78
CA LYS A 145 32.46 -9.51 1.51
C LYS A 145 33.59 -9.93 0.56
N ARG A 146 34.62 -9.07 0.43
CA ARG A 146 35.77 -9.30 -0.44
C ARG A 146 36.68 -10.43 0.03
N GLU A 147 36.82 -10.62 1.35
CA GLU A 147 37.75 -11.63 1.89
C GLU A 147 37.21 -13.05 1.70
N ARG A 148 37.92 -13.84 0.93
CA ARG A 148 37.69 -15.27 0.81
C ARG A 148 38.19 -15.97 2.09
N ILE A 149 37.32 -16.21 3.04
CA ILE A 149 37.54 -17.27 4.02
C ILE A 149 37.04 -18.53 3.31
N LYS A 150 37.91 -19.52 3.12
CA LYS A 150 37.55 -20.84 2.59
C LYS A 150 36.33 -21.31 3.38
N ASP A 151 35.24 -21.67 2.72
CA ASP A 151 33.99 -22.21 3.28
C ASP A 151 32.93 -21.22 3.82
N GLN A 152 33.07 -19.89 3.65
CA GLN A 152 32.03 -18.95 4.01
C GLN A 152 31.36 -18.31 2.79
N SER A 153 30.03 -18.05 2.89
CA SER A 153 29.28 -17.31 1.89
C SER A 153 29.96 -15.97 1.57
N ARG A 154 30.00 -15.60 0.27
CA ARG A 154 30.50 -14.28 -0.18
C ARG A 154 29.66 -13.11 0.33
N TYR A 155 28.47 -13.37 0.84
CA TYR A 155 27.54 -12.39 1.36
C TYR A 155 27.36 -12.60 2.87
N LEU A 156 27.42 -11.49 3.62
CA LEU A 156 27.09 -11.42 5.04
C LEU A 156 25.74 -10.73 5.22
N ARG A 157 25.00 -11.11 6.24
CA ARG A 157 23.86 -10.33 6.67
C ARG A 157 24.34 -8.97 7.14
N TYR A 158 23.51 -7.94 6.94
CA TYR A 158 23.84 -6.57 7.36
C TYR A 158 24.23 -6.52 8.84
N GLU A 159 23.49 -7.22 9.71
CA GLU A 159 23.73 -7.29 11.15
C GLU A 159 25.09 -7.93 11.50
N GLU A 160 25.53 -8.90 10.72
CA GLU A 160 26.82 -9.58 10.87
C GLU A 160 27.99 -8.71 10.35
N ALA A 161 27.72 -7.93 9.30
CA ALA A 161 28.70 -7.04 8.68
C ALA A 161 29.06 -5.86 9.58
N VAL A 162 28.11 -5.39 10.39
CA VAL A 162 28.29 -4.23 11.30
C VAL A 162 29.02 -4.59 12.60
N GLY A 163 29.13 -5.87 12.93
CA GLY A 163 29.63 -6.35 14.24
C GLY A 163 31.16 -6.37 14.42
N SER A 164 32.00 -6.23 13.37
CA SER A 164 33.45 -6.27 13.49
C SER A 164 34.12 -4.95 13.09
N THR A 165 34.87 -4.32 14.00
CA THR A 165 35.28 -2.92 13.98
C THR A 165 36.20 -2.52 12.79
N GLY A 166 36.92 -3.42 12.14
CA GLY A 166 37.78 -3.09 11.01
C GLY A 166 37.19 -3.40 9.64
N GLN A 167 36.31 -4.42 9.55
CA GLN A 167 35.65 -4.84 8.31
C GLN A 167 34.38 -4.02 8.04
N SER A 168 33.74 -3.50 9.09
CA SER A 168 32.53 -2.70 9.02
C SER A 168 32.74 -1.37 8.27
N GLN A 169 33.91 -0.74 8.38
CA GLN A 169 34.18 0.52 7.65
C GLN A 169 34.24 0.31 6.14
N GLY A 170 34.86 -0.76 5.66
CA GLY A 170 34.93 -1.07 4.23
C GLY A 170 33.57 -1.39 3.63
N ILE A 171 32.77 -2.17 4.34
CA ILE A 171 31.40 -2.54 3.93
C ILE A 171 30.49 -1.32 3.95
N TYR A 172 30.60 -0.45 4.96
CA TYR A 172 29.81 0.77 5.06
C TYR A 172 30.12 1.76 3.91
N ILE A 173 31.39 1.90 3.54
CA ILE A 173 31.81 2.73 2.40
C ILE A 173 31.25 2.16 1.08
N GLN A 174 31.31 0.85 0.88
CA GLN A 174 30.76 0.20 -0.31
C GLN A 174 29.23 0.37 -0.40
N PHE A 175 28.53 0.26 0.74
CA PHE A 175 27.10 0.50 0.82
C PHE A 175 26.75 1.97 0.48
N LEU A 176 27.52 2.94 1.01
CA LEU A 176 27.34 4.35 0.67
C LEU A 176 27.58 4.62 -0.82
N ILE A 177 28.63 4.02 -1.41
CA ILE A 177 28.89 4.13 -2.86
C ILE A 177 27.72 3.58 -3.67
N ALA A 178 27.17 2.42 -3.29
CA ALA A 178 26.01 1.85 -3.95
C ALA A 178 24.78 2.76 -3.87
N ILE A 179 24.52 3.37 -2.72
CA ILE A 179 23.43 4.35 -2.54
C ILE A 179 23.68 5.61 -3.37
N ILE A 180 24.90 6.14 -3.38
CA ILE A 180 25.25 7.31 -4.19
C ILE A 180 25.03 7.02 -5.68
N ASN A 181 25.48 5.87 -6.17
CA ASN A 181 25.25 5.45 -7.55
C ASN A 181 23.75 5.31 -7.88
N TYR A 182 22.95 4.81 -6.92
CA TYR A 182 21.50 4.73 -7.07
C TYR A 182 20.83 6.10 -7.17
N ILE A 183 21.28 7.08 -6.35
CA ILE A 183 20.70 8.43 -6.34
C ILE A 183 21.13 9.24 -7.56
N SER A 184 22.30 8.92 -8.16
CA SER A 184 22.89 9.66 -9.27
C SER A 184 22.44 9.18 -10.66
N ASN A 185 21.70 8.09 -10.75
CA ASN A 185 21.07 7.54 -11.97
C ASN A 185 19.57 7.74 -11.97
#